data_1576c2b9ed14868d6e96eb5bd6038992
#
_entry.id   1576c2b9ed14868d6e96eb5bd6038992
#
_cell.length_a   1.000
_cell.length_b   1.000
_cell.length_c   1.000
_cell.angle_alpha   90.00
_cell.angle_beta   90.00
_cell.angle_gamma   90.00
#
_symmetry.space_group_name_H-M   'P 1'
#
loop_
_entity.id
_entity.type
_entity.pdbx_description
1 polymer ?
#
loop_
_entity_poly.entity_id
_entity_poly.type
_entity_poly.pdbx_seq_one_letter_code
_entity_poly.pdbx_strand_id
1 'polypeptide(L)'
;VEKPVGYDLESSQEINEKLIKHFDESQIYRIDHYLGKETVQNLITLRFANSLFSSQWNSKGIEYVEITAAESVGIEDRWGYFDGMGQLRDMVQSHLLQLLCLIAMEPPNRLDDQSIRSEKVKVLEALKPLDEESIATSFVSAQYTDGVIDGVKKPGYINEEGAKSDSSTETFVSVKTEIQNWRWSGVPFYLRTGKRMTTKTTQIVIHFKSDGHYIFNENKENLKGNTLIISLHPTEGISLQVFTKPHGVDKHSIIRSDPMSLDFIKTQKLLNIPSGYQSLLMDILNGNQSLFLCREE
;
A
#
# COMPACT_ATOMS: atom_id res chain seq x y z
N VAL A 1 -20.39 -3.12 -6.09
CA VAL A 1 -19.92 -1.89 -6.74
C VAL A 1 -18.40 -1.97 -6.86
N GLU A 2 -17.88 -1.69 -8.04
CA GLU A 2 -16.44 -1.68 -8.30
C GLU A 2 -16.02 -0.29 -8.82
N LYS A 3 -14.75 0.06 -8.69
CA LYS A 3 -14.21 1.32 -9.17
C LYS A 3 -14.39 1.46 -10.71
N PRO A 4 -14.57 2.71 -11.22
CA PRO A 4 -14.54 3.96 -10.48
C PRO A 4 -15.86 4.24 -9.75
N VAL A 5 -15.78 4.74 -8.52
CA VAL A 5 -16.92 5.27 -7.79
C VAL A 5 -16.90 6.79 -7.92
N GLY A 6 -17.26 7.27 -9.14
CA GLY A 6 -17.15 8.68 -9.53
C GLY A 6 -15.76 9.07 -10.08
N TYR A 7 -15.66 10.30 -10.57
CA TYR A 7 -14.42 10.89 -11.11
C TYR A 7 -13.83 11.94 -10.17
N ASP A 8 -14.64 12.45 -9.26
CA ASP A 8 -14.33 13.44 -8.25
C ASP A 8 -15.21 13.24 -7.01
N LEU A 9 -15.04 14.08 -6.01
CA LEU A 9 -15.80 13.99 -4.76
C LEU A 9 -17.31 14.14 -4.99
N GLU A 10 -17.72 15.09 -5.83
CA GLU A 10 -19.14 15.39 -6.10
C GLU A 10 -19.83 14.20 -6.75
N SER A 11 -19.26 13.68 -7.85
CA SER A 11 -19.80 12.50 -8.54
C SER A 11 -19.81 11.24 -7.68
N SER A 12 -18.80 11.07 -6.81
CA SER A 12 -18.76 9.96 -5.84
C SER A 12 -19.89 10.09 -4.83
N GLN A 13 -20.12 11.28 -4.30
CA GLN A 13 -21.22 11.55 -3.37
C GLN A 13 -22.57 11.28 -4.02
N GLU A 14 -22.79 11.76 -5.27
CA GLU A 14 -24.02 11.49 -6.02
C GLU A 14 -24.28 9.99 -6.19
N ILE A 15 -23.26 9.21 -6.56
CA ILE A 15 -23.40 7.76 -6.72
C ILE A 15 -23.78 7.11 -5.39
N ASN A 16 -23.10 7.48 -4.30
CA ASN A 16 -23.42 6.96 -2.98
C ASN A 16 -24.82 7.35 -2.53
N GLU A 17 -25.26 8.60 -2.76
CA GLU A 17 -26.62 9.04 -2.45
C GLU A 17 -27.69 8.26 -3.23
N LYS A 18 -27.43 7.96 -4.50
CA LYS A 18 -28.31 7.12 -5.31
C LYS A 18 -28.40 5.70 -4.77
N LEU A 19 -27.27 5.13 -4.36
CA LEU A 19 -27.24 3.77 -3.79
C LEU A 19 -28.03 3.66 -2.49
N ILE A 20 -27.83 4.57 -1.53
CA ILE A 20 -28.50 4.52 -0.22
C ILE A 20 -30.00 4.84 -0.28
N LYS A 21 -30.50 5.43 -1.37
CA LYS A 21 -31.95 5.58 -1.59
C LYS A 21 -32.67 4.25 -1.85
N HIS A 22 -31.94 3.23 -2.27
CA HIS A 22 -32.51 1.96 -2.70
C HIS A 22 -31.98 0.75 -1.94
N PHE A 23 -30.85 0.87 -1.28
CA PHE A 23 -30.17 -0.22 -0.58
C PHE A 23 -29.66 0.26 0.79
N ASP A 24 -29.75 -0.61 1.78
CA ASP A 24 -29.07 -0.42 3.05
C ASP A 24 -27.56 -0.64 2.88
N GLU A 25 -26.71 0.01 3.69
CA GLU A 25 -25.25 -0.13 3.60
C GLU A 25 -24.80 -1.60 3.74
N SER A 26 -25.53 -2.40 4.53
CA SER A 26 -25.31 -3.84 4.68
C SER A 26 -25.53 -4.66 3.40
N GLN A 27 -26.17 -4.08 2.37
CA GLN A 27 -26.41 -4.71 1.07
C GLN A 27 -25.39 -4.25 0.01
N ILE A 28 -24.54 -3.27 0.34
CA ILE A 28 -23.61 -2.65 -0.62
C ILE A 28 -22.19 -3.15 -0.36
N TYR A 29 -21.62 -3.84 -1.33
CA TYR A 29 -20.24 -4.33 -1.32
C TYR A 29 -19.42 -3.50 -2.31
N ARG A 30 -18.60 -2.54 -1.80
CA ARG A 30 -17.66 -1.77 -2.62
C ARG A 30 -16.33 -2.50 -2.66
N ILE A 31 -15.96 -2.96 -3.84
CA ILE A 31 -14.82 -3.85 -4.06
C ILE A 31 -13.54 -3.06 -4.26
N ASP A 32 -12.55 -3.35 -3.42
CA ASP A 32 -11.13 -3.15 -3.71
C ASP A 32 -10.44 -4.51 -3.74
N HIS A 33 -9.97 -4.94 -4.90
CA HIS A 33 -9.39 -6.28 -5.07
C HIS A 33 -8.07 -6.51 -4.32
N TYR A 34 -7.39 -5.45 -3.88
CA TYR A 34 -6.20 -5.57 -3.00
C TYR A 34 -6.57 -6.14 -1.64
N LEU A 35 -7.74 -5.78 -1.11
CA LEU A 35 -8.23 -6.30 0.18
C LEU A 35 -8.53 -7.81 0.14
N GLY A 36 -8.80 -8.36 -1.04
CA GLY A 36 -9.01 -9.80 -1.22
C GLY A 36 -7.73 -10.64 -1.22
N LYS A 37 -6.53 -10.01 -1.19
CA LYS A 37 -5.25 -10.76 -1.14
C LYS A 37 -5.00 -11.34 0.25
N GLU A 38 -4.53 -12.59 0.29
CA GLU A 38 -4.22 -13.32 1.54
C GLU A 38 -3.26 -12.54 2.45
N THR A 39 -2.18 -12.01 1.89
CA THR A 39 -1.20 -11.21 2.65
C THR A 39 -1.81 -9.94 3.24
N VAL A 40 -2.76 -9.30 2.53
CA VAL A 40 -3.44 -8.09 3.04
C VAL A 40 -4.36 -8.46 4.20
N GLN A 41 -5.10 -9.55 4.09
CA GLN A 41 -5.93 -10.07 5.19
C GLN A 41 -5.08 -10.44 6.41
N ASN A 42 -3.89 -11.00 6.18
CA ASN A 42 -2.95 -11.33 7.25
C ASN A 42 -2.35 -10.11 7.97
N LEU A 43 -2.44 -8.89 7.43
CA LEU A 43 -1.94 -7.69 8.12
C LEU A 43 -2.58 -7.46 9.49
N ILE A 44 -3.87 -7.71 9.61
CA ILE A 44 -4.62 -7.60 10.88
C ILE A 44 -4.05 -8.59 11.90
N THR A 45 -3.88 -9.85 11.50
CA THR A 45 -3.29 -10.89 12.35
C THR A 45 -1.83 -10.59 12.69
N LEU A 46 -1.03 -10.18 11.71
CA LEU A 46 0.38 -9.79 11.94
C LEU A 46 0.49 -8.72 13.01
N ARG A 47 -0.31 -7.67 12.90
CA ARG A 47 -0.25 -6.51 13.78
C ARG A 47 -0.79 -6.79 15.19
N PHE A 48 -1.90 -7.50 15.30
CA PHE A 48 -2.66 -7.56 16.54
C PHE A 48 -2.52 -8.88 17.30
N ALA A 49 -2.10 -9.97 16.64
CA ALA A 49 -1.84 -11.24 17.31
C ALA A 49 -0.39 -11.42 17.76
N ASN A 50 0.55 -10.58 17.28
CA ASN A 50 1.97 -10.72 17.59
C ASN A 50 2.46 -9.60 18.52
N SER A 51 2.72 -9.94 19.78
CA SER A 51 3.22 -9.00 20.79
C SER A 51 4.55 -8.33 20.42
N LEU A 52 5.37 -8.96 19.58
CA LEU A 52 6.62 -8.41 19.06
C LEU A 52 6.43 -7.05 18.38
N PHE A 53 5.31 -6.87 17.68
CA PHE A 53 5.03 -5.64 16.93
C PHE A 53 4.25 -4.61 17.76
N SER A 54 3.43 -5.02 18.73
CA SER A 54 2.47 -4.15 19.41
C SER A 54 3.11 -2.92 20.06
N SER A 55 4.28 -3.07 20.71
CA SER A 55 4.97 -1.97 21.39
C SER A 55 5.71 -1.03 20.43
N GLN A 56 6.13 -1.50 19.27
CA GLN A 56 6.93 -0.76 18.29
C GLN A 56 6.09 -0.15 17.16
N TRP A 57 4.79 -0.48 17.06
CA TRP A 57 3.92 -0.05 15.95
C TRP A 57 3.32 1.34 16.17
N ASN A 58 4.19 2.32 16.32
CA ASN A 58 3.83 3.71 16.58
C ASN A 58 5.02 4.65 16.29
N SER A 59 4.83 5.94 16.47
CA SER A 59 5.85 6.98 16.26
C SER A 59 7.12 6.86 17.12
N LYS A 60 7.11 6.05 18.19
CA LYS A 60 8.32 5.81 18.98
C LYS A 60 9.21 4.74 18.35
N GLY A 61 8.62 3.73 17.71
CA GLY A 61 9.34 2.60 17.12
C GLY A 61 9.52 2.68 15.61
N ILE A 62 8.61 3.34 14.87
CA ILE A 62 8.66 3.43 13.41
C ILE A 62 9.23 4.78 12.98
N GLU A 63 10.19 4.74 12.06
CA GLU A 63 10.82 5.92 11.47
C GLU A 63 10.01 6.44 10.28
N TYR A 64 9.68 5.56 9.33
CA TYR A 64 8.80 5.84 8.19
C TYR A 64 8.24 4.56 7.58
N VAL A 65 7.21 4.72 6.75
CA VAL A 65 6.57 3.62 6.02
C VAL A 65 6.55 3.93 4.53
N GLU A 66 6.88 2.94 3.68
CA GLU A 66 6.74 3.02 2.23
C GLU A 66 5.71 2.01 1.74
N ILE A 67 4.77 2.46 0.92
CA ILE A 67 3.78 1.62 0.25
C ILE A 67 3.97 1.82 -1.25
N THR A 68 4.43 0.78 -1.95
CA THR A 68 4.75 0.86 -3.37
C THR A 68 3.93 -0.14 -4.16
N ALA A 69 3.33 0.33 -5.26
CA ALA A 69 2.69 -0.51 -6.28
C ALA A 69 3.24 -0.12 -7.66
N ALA A 70 4.25 -0.84 -8.12
CA ALA A 70 4.91 -0.64 -9.41
C ALA A 70 4.38 -1.65 -10.44
N GLU A 71 4.05 -1.17 -11.62
CA GLU A 71 3.60 -1.98 -12.76
C GLU A 71 4.61 -1.88 -13.91
N SER A 72 5.00 -3.02 -14.50
CA SER A 72 5.89 -3.04 -15.68
C SER A 72 5.15 -2.82 -17.00
N VAL A 73 3.82 -2.99 -16.99
CA VAL A 73 2.94 -2.75 -18.15
C VAL A 73 2.63 -1.26 -18.33
N GLY A 74 2.28 -0.86 -19.56
CA GLY A 74 1.76 0.47 -19.87
C GLY A 74 0.26 0.53 -19.69
N ILE A 75 -0.38 1.40 -20.48
CA ILE A 75 -1.83 1.55 -20.47
C ILE A 75 -2.50 0.53 -21.38
N GLU A 76 -1.79 0.18 -22.47
CA GLU A 76 -2.27 -0.75 -23.48
C GLU A 76 -3.64 -0.27 -24.04
N ASP A 77 -4.64 -1.15 -24.14
CA ASP A 77 -5.94 -0.82 -24.76
C ASP A 77 -6.90 -0.02 -23.84
N ARG A 78 -6.44 0.49 -22.66
CA ARG A 78 -7.32 1.15 -21.68
C ARG A 78 -7.27 2.68 -21.71
N TRP A 79 -6.86 3.28 -22.82
CA TRP A 79 -6.73 4.73 -22.97
C TRP A 79 -7.98 5.51 -22.56
N GLY A 80 -9.15 5.12 -23.05
CA GLY A 80 -10.41 5.83 -22.77
C GLY A 80 -10.77 5.92 -21.28
N TYR A 81 -10.31 4.96 -20.49
CA TYR A 81 -10.48 4.96 -19.04
C TYR A 81 -9.35 5.71 -18.34
N PHE A 82 -8.11 5.33 -18.63
CA PHE A 82 -6.96 5.79 -17.84
C PHE A 82 -6.66 7.27 -18.05
N ASP A 83 -6.80 7.79 -19.27
CA ASP A 83 -6.53 9.20 -19.58
C ASP A 83 -7.44 10.17 -18.79
N GLY A 84 -8.66 9.73 -18.46
CA GLY A 84 -9.58 10.49 -17.59
C GLY A 84 -9.36 10.29 -16.08
N MET A 85 -8.65 9.21 -15.68
CA MET A 85 -8.48 8.86 -14.26
C MET A 85 -7.11 9.25 -13.72
N GLY A 86 -6.04 8.90 -14.42
CA GLY A 86 -4.67 9.04 -13.96
C GLY A 86 -4.27 8.03 -12.87
N GLN A 87 -2.99 7.98 -12.58
CA GLN A 87 -2.41 7.04 -11.61
C GLN A 87 -2.80 7.39 -10.17
N LEU A 88 -3.01 8.66 -9.87
CA LEU A 88 -3.43 9.10 -8.54
C LEU A 88 -4.78 8.49 -8.14
N ARG A 89 -5.79 8.67 -8.98
CA ARG A 89 -7.15 8.16 -8.69
C ARG A 89 -7.23 6.65 -8.85
N ASP A 90 -6.54 6.09 -9.87
CA ASP A 90 -6.60 4.65 -10.12
C ASP A 90 -5.93 3.83 -9.01
N MET A 91 -4.83 4.29 -8.44
CA MET A 91 -4.01 3.50 -7.53
C MET A 91 -3.87 4.09 -6.11
N VAL A 92 -3.57 5.37 -5.97
CA VAL A 92 -3.33 5.96 -4.64
C VAL A 92 -4.64 6.09 -3.88
N GLN A 93 -5.62 6.75 -4.48
CA GLN A 93 -6.92 7.05 -3.86
C GLN A 93 -7.77 5.81 -3.58
N SER A 94 -7.43 4.66 -4.15
CA SER A 94 -8.07 3.38 -3.88
C SER A 94 -7.13 2.47 -3.07
N HIS A 95 -6.32 1.68 -3.76
CA HIS A 95 -5.54 0.57 -3.21
C HIS A 95 -4.50 1.00 -2.16
N LEU A 96 -3.72 2.06 -2.43
CA LEU A 96 -2.63 2.44 -1.53
C LEU A 96 -3.17 3.04 -0.23
N LEU A 97 -4.26 3.82 -0.28
CA LEU A 97 -4.90 4.33 0.92
C LEU A 97 -5.52 3.21 1.75
N GLN A 98 -6.08 2.16 1.14
CA GLN A 98 -6.58 1.00 1.88
C GLN A 98 -5.44 0.24 2.59
N LEU A 99 -4.30 0.05 1.92
CA LEU A 99 -3.12 -0.54 2.56
C LEU A 99 -2.61 0.34 3.71
N LEU A 100 -2.57 1.67 3.51
CA LEU A 100 -2.20 2.62 4.56
C LEU A 100 -3.15 2.51 5.76
N CYS A 101 -4.46 2.44 5.55
CA CYS A 101 -5.44 2.27 6.63
C CYS A 101 -5.17 1.00 7.44
N LEU A 102 -4.94 -0.15 6.79
CA LEU A 102 -4.66 -1.41 7.48
C LEU A 102 -3.34 -1.38 8.28
N ILE A 103 -2.34 -0.63 7.80
CA ILE A 103 -1.07 -0.43 8.52
C ILE A 103 -1.23 0.53 9.69
N ALA A 104 -2.10 1.54 9.55
CA ALA A 104 -2.13 2.66 10.49
C ALA A 104 -3.29 2.61 11.51
N MET A 105 -4.36 1.87 11.24
CA MET A 105 -5.54 1.81 12.11
C MET A 105 -5.24 1.33 13.53
N GLU A 106 -6.03 1.72 14.49
CA GLU A 106 -6.02 1.17 15.84
C GLU A 106 -6.57 -0.27 15.85
N PRO A 107 -6.25 -1.07 16.89
CA PRO A 107 -6.88 -2.38 17.04
C PRO A 107 -8.40 -2.22 17.13
N PRO A 108 -9.18 -2.86 16.24
CA PRO A 108 -10.64 -2.82 16.36
C PRO A 108 -11.10 -3.58 17.62
N ASN A 109 -12.18 -3.15 18.21
CA ASN A 109 -12.77 -3.82 19.38
C ASN A 109 -13.28 -5.24 19.07
N ARG A 110 -13.61 -5.48 17.81
CA ARG A 110 -14.06 -6.77 17.28
C ARG A 110 -13.53 -6.94 15.85
N LEU A 111 -13.42 -8.19 15.40
CA LEU A 111 -13.08 -8.51 14.02
C LEU A 111 -14.35 -8.61 13.15
N ASP A 112 -15.29 -7.68 13.37
CA ASP A 112 -16.45 -7.49 12.50
C ASP A 112 -16.21 -6.31 11.51
N ASP A 113 -17.05 -6.27 10.49
CA ASP A 113 -16.96 -5.30 9.41
C ASP A 113 -17.07 -3.84 9.89
N GLN A 114 -18.04 -3.56 10.76
CA GLN A 114 -18.25 -2.21 11.27
C GLN A 114 -17.07 -1.71 12.10
N SER A 115 -16.51 -2.56 12.97
CA SER A 115 -15.36 -2.20 13.81
C SER A 115 -14.11 -1.93 12.96
N ILE A 116 -13.81 -2.77 11.96
CA ILE A 116 -12.67 -2.60 11.07
C ILE A 116 -12.81 -1.33 10.22
N ARG A 117 -13.97 -1.11 9.60
CA ARG A 117 -14.25 0.07 8.79
C ARG A 117 -14.15 1.36 9.60
N SER A 118 -14.70 1.39 10.82
CA SER A 118 -14.61 2.55 11.70
C SER A 118 -13.17 2.93 12.01
N GLU A 119 -12.28 1.97 12.22
CA GLU A 119 -10.87 2.26 12.47
C GLU A 119 -10.14 2.75 11.21
N LYS A 120 -10.50 2.26 10.02
CA LYS A 120 -9.97 2.77 8.74
C LYS A 120 -10.40 4.22 8.48
N VAL A 121 -11.67 4.54 8.69
CA VAL A 121 -12.20 5.91 8.54
C VAL A 121 -11.43 6.89 9.41
N LYS A 122 -11.19 6.57 10.69
CA LYS A 122 -10.38 7.42 11.59
C LYS A 122 -8.97 7.72 11.05
N VAL A 123 -8.36 6.77 10.35
CA VAL A 123 -7.06 7.00 9.69
C VAL A 123 -7.20 7.99 8.55
N LEU A 124 -8.22 7.83 7.70
CA LEU A 124 -8.46 8.72 6.56
C LEU A 124 -8.77 10.15 7.02
N GLU A 125 -9.61 10.30 8.04
CA GLU A 125 -9.93 11.61 8.65
C GLU A 125 -8.72 12.29 9.29
N ALA A 126 -7.75 11.50 9.76
CA ALA A 126 -6.53 12.02 10.36
C ALA A 126 -5.40 12.27 9.35
N LEU A 127 -5.59 11.99 8.06
CA LEU A 127 -4.60 12.32 7.04
C LEU A 127 -4.40 13.82 6.95
N LYS A 128 -3.14 14.25 6.91
CA LYS A 128 -2.79 15.65 6.71
C LYS A 128 -3.15 16.06 5.28
N PRO A 129 -4.04 17.06 5.10
CA PRO A 129 -4.34 17.58 3.78
C PRO A 129 -3.08 18.18 3.14
N LEU A 130 -2.93 18.01 1.83
CA LEU A 130 -1.90 18.69 1.06
C LEU A 130 -2.44 20.06 0.63
N ASP A 131 -1.77 21.11 1.05
CA ASP A 131 -2.00 22.48 0.62
C ASP A 131 -0.99 22.89 -0.46
N GLU A 132 -1.12 24.10 -1.00
CA GLU A 132 -0.26 24.59 -2.08
C GLU A 132 1.23 24.61 -1.70
N GLU A 133 1.57 24.88 -0.44
CA GLU A 133 2.95 24.91 0.04
C GLU A 133 3.52 23.50 0.19
N SER A 134 2.76 22.58 0.76
CA SER A 134 3.18 21.20 1.00
C SER A 134 3.21 20.33 -0.27
N ILE A 135 2.38 20.63 -1.27
CA ILE A 135 2.39 19.92 -2.57
C ILE A 135 3.78 19.97 -3.20
N ALA A 136 4.45 21.11 -3.21
CA ALA A 136 5.76 21.28 -3.82
C ALA A 136 6.85 20.34 -3.25
N THR A 137 6.71 19.92 -2.00
CA THR A 137 7.67 19.07 -1.27
C THR A 137 7.19 17.67 -1.00
N SER A 138 5.90 17.41 -1.15
CA SER A 138 5.26 16.16 -0.75
C SER A 138 4.59 15.39 -1.89
N PHE A 139 4.54 15.97 -3.09
CA PHE A 139 3.90 15.35 -4.23
C PHE A 139 4.80 15.42 -5.47
N VAL A 140 4.95 14.28 -6.15
CA VAL A 140 5.62 14.18 -7.45
C VAL A 140 4.73 13.40 -8.38
N SER A 141 4.47 13.97 -9.56
CA SER A 141 3.81 13.27 -10.66
C SER A 141 4.70 13.31 -11.90
N ALA A 142 4.61 12.25 -12.70
CA ALA A 142 5.36 12.14 -13.95
C ALA A 142 4.62 11.28 -14.96
N GLN A 143 5.02 11.37 -16.20
CA GLN A 143 4.53 10.56 -17.30
C GLN A 143 5.72 9.80 -17.92
N TYR A 144 5.56 8.50 -18.22
CA TYR A 144 6.65 7.74 -18.82
C TYR A 144 6.90 8.18 -20.26
N THR A 145 8.18 8.22 -20.62
CA THR A 145 8.65 8.57 -21.96
C THR A 145 9.13 7.33 -22.72
N ASP A 146 9.53 7.49 -23.97
CA ASP A 146 10.13 6.41 -24.74
C ASP A 146 11.33 5.80 -23.98
N GLY A 147 11.41 4.48 -23.99
CA GLY A 147 12.44 3.77 -23.25
C GLY A 147 12.66 2.33 -23.71
N VAL A 148 13.45 1.58 -22.96
CA VAL A 148 13.75 0.17 -23.21
C VAL A 148 13.44 -0.63 -21.95
N ILE A 149 12.60 -1.66 -22.06
CA ILE A 149 12.30 -2.62 -20.99
C ILE A 149 12.64 -4.01 -21.52
N ASP A 150 13.48 -4.73 -20.80
CA ASP A 150 13.95 -6.09 -21.15
C ASP A 150 14.49 -6.17 -22.61
N GLY A 151 15.22 -5.12 -23.04
CA GLY A 151 15.81 -5.04 -24.38
C GLY A 151 14.81 -4.65 -25.49
N VAL A 152 13.53 -4.45 -25.18
CA VAL A 152 12.48 -4.09 -26.13
C VAL A 152 12.17 -2.60 -26.02
N LYS A 153 12.21 -1.89 -27.14
CA LYS A 153 11.78 -0.47 -27.22
C LYS A 153 10.28 -0.38 -26.89
N LYS A 154 9.94 0.54 -26.00
CA LYS A 154 8.57 0.86 -25.61
C LYS A 154 8.28 2.34 -25.85
N PRO A 155 7.13 2.68 -26.43
CA PRO A 155 6.76 4.09 -26.63
C PRO A 155 6.48 4.77 -25.29
N GLY A 156 6.71 6.09 -25.27
CA GLY A 156 6.22 6.94 -24.19
C GLY A 156 4.71 7.04 -24.21
N TYR A 157 4.15 7.54 -23.12
CA TYR A 157 2.71 7.60 -22.90
C TYR A 157 1.95 8.24 -24.06
N ILE A 158 2.37 9.42 -24.48
CA ILE A 158 1.72 10.16 -25.58
C ILE A 158 2.01 9.59 -26.97
N ASN A 159 2.93 8.62 -27.07
CA ASN A 159 3.32 7.94 -28.31
C ASN A 159 2.72 6.52 -28.41
N GLU A 160 1.95 6.07 -27.42
CA GLU A 160 1.23 4.79 -27.51
C GLU A 160 0.07 4.89 -28.51
N GLU A 161 -0.33 3.77 -29.08
CA GLU A 161 -1.47 3.71 -30.01
C GLU A 161 -2.76 4.15 -29.30
N GLY A 162 -3.49 5.09 -29.90
CA GLY A 162 -4.70 5.68 -29.32
C GLY A 162 -4.47 6.82 -28.35
N ALA A 163 -3.20 7.20 -28.12
CA ALA A 163 -2.85 8.30 -27.23
C ALA A 163 -3.33 9.66 -27.75
N LYS A 164 -3.71 10.55 -26.82
CA LYS A 164 -3.83 11.98 -27.10
C LYS A 164 -2.44 12.63 -26.95
N SER A 165 -1.96 13.28 -28.00
CA SER A 165 -0.62 13.88 -28.04
C SER A 165 -0.41 15.03 -27.05
N ASP A 166 -1.48 15.61 -26.52
CA ASP A 166 -1.51 16.72 -25.57
C ASP A 166 -1.90 16.29 -24.15
N SER A 167 -2.02 14.98 -23.91
CA SER A 167 -2.37 14.48 -22.58
C SER A 167 -1.27 14.75 -21.55
N SER A 168 -1.66 15.34 -20.42
CA SER A 168 -0.81 15.56 -19.25
C SER A 168 -1.12 14.58 -18.09
N THR A 169 -1.88 13.53 -18.35
CA THR A 169 -2.28 12.54 -17.34
C THR A 169 -1.06 11.82 -16.79
N GLU A 170 -0.93 11.82 -15.49
CA GLU A 170 0.19 11.21 -14.79
C GLU A 170 0.12 9.68 -14.82
N THR A 171 1.25 9.05 -15.09
CA THR A 171 1.45 7.60 -15.06
C THR A 171 2.34 7.13 -13.93
N PHE A 172 2.88 8.08 -13.19
CA PHE A 172 3.65 7.88 -11.96
C PHE A 172 3.26 8.93 -10.93
N VAL A 173 3.09 8.48 -9.69
CA VAL A 173 2.81 9.36 -8.54
C VAL A 173 3.62 8.89 -7.34
N SER A 174 4.20 9.85 -6.64
CA SER A 174 4.76 9.65 -5.30
C SER A 174 4.22 10.72 -4.37
N VAL A 175 3.62 10.29 -3.26
CA VAL A 175 3.04 11.17 -2.24
C VAL A 175 3.69 10.90 -0.91
N LYS A 176 4.17 11.95 -0.24
CA LYS A 176 4.50 11.92 1.18
C LYS A 176 3.31 12.46 1.95
N THR A 177 2.78 11.69 2.88
CA THR A 177 1.70 12.11 3.78
C THR A 177 2.03 11.80 5.24
N GLU A 178 1.27 12.39 6.14
CA GLU A 178 1.37 12.20 7.59
C GLU A 178 -0.03 11.94 8.16
N ILE A 179 -0.10 11.17 9.26
CA ILE A 179 -1.34 10.90 9.98
C ILE A 179 -1.29 11.69 11.28
N GLN A 180 -2.20 12.64 11.44
CA GLN A 180 -2.24 13.58 12.57
C GLN A 180 -2.99 12.98 13.75
N ASN A 181 -2.43 11.92 14.35
CA ASN A 181 -2.92 11.31 15.57
C ASN A 181 -1.77 10.94 16.52
N TRP A 182 -2.11 10.54 17.75
CA TRP A 182 -1.12 10.21 18.79
C TRP A 182 -0.18 9.08 18.42
N ARG A 183 -0.66 8.09 17.64
CA ARG A 183 0.14 6.93 17.25
C ARG A 183 1.20 7.30 16.22
N TRP A 184 0.86 8.16 15.26
CA TRP A 184 1.63 8.37 14.04
C TRP A 184 2.24 9.76 13.90
N SER A 185 2.02 10.66 14.86
CA SER A 185 2.55 12.03 14.78
C SER A 185 4.06 12.02 14.51
N GLY A 186 4.47 12.67 13.41
CA GLY A 186 5.86 12.78 12.96
C GLY A 186 6.41 11.57 12.19
N VAL A 187 5.58 10.57 11.87
CA VAL A 187 5.97 9.45 11.00
C VAL A 187 5.51 9.72 9.58
N PRO A 188 6.41 9.87 8.60
CA PRO A 188 6.03 10.03 7.20
C PRO A 188 5.63 8.68 6.59
N PHE A 189 4.60 8.74 5.74
CA PHE A 189 4.14 7.65 4.88
C PHE A 189 4.40 8.04 3.43
N TYR A 190 5.14 7.21 2.70
CA TYR A 190 5.45 7.41 1.29
C TYR A 190 4.61 6.44 0.45
N LEU A 191 3.66 6.98 -0.31
CA LEU A 191 2.84 6.22 -1.24
C LEU A 191 3.40 6.41 -2.65
N ARG A 192 3.76 5.32 -3.33
CA ARG A 192 4.37 5.39 -4.65
C ARG A 192 3.77 4.37 -5.59
N THR A 193 3.41 4.81 -6.78
CA THR A 193 2.88 3.94 -7.83
C THR A 193 3.26 4.45 -9.21
N GLY A 194 3.38 3.55 -10.18
CA GLY A 194 3.68 3.95 -11.54
C GLY A 194 3.59 2.79 -12.53
N LYS A 195 3.34 3.15 -13.79
CA LYS A 195 3.38 2.24 -14.95
C LYS A 195 4.73 2.31 -15.65
N ARG A 196 5.05 1.31 -16.47
CA ARG A 196 6.35 1.16 -17.16
C ARG A 196 7.56 1.22 -16.21
N MET A 197 7.36 0.75 -14.97
CA MET A 197 8.46 0.59 -14.02
C MET A 197 9.31 -0.62 -14.39
N THR A 198 10.56 -0.64 -13.92
CA THR A 198 11.54 -1.71 -14.24
C THR A 198 11.04 -3.10 -13.83
N THR A 199 10.33 -3.20 -12.71
CA THR A 199 9.79 -4.47 -12.20
C THR A 199 8.37 -4.28 -11.69
N LYS A 200 7.53 -5.30 -11.87
CA LYS A 200 6.22 -5.34 -11.24
C LYS A 200 6.38 -5.74 -9.78
N THR A 201 6.10 -4.82 -8.86
CA THR A 201 6.26 -5.04 -7.41
C THR A 201 5.16 -4.34 -6.64
N THR A 202 4.54 -5.05 -5.70
CA THR A 202 3.67 -4.43 -4.70
C THR A 202 4.16 -4.85 -3.32
N GLN A 203 4.52 -3.86 -2.50
CA GLN A 203 5.06 -4.12 -1.17
C GLN A 203 4.80 -2.97 -0.21
N ILE A 204 4.81 -3.30 1.07
CA ILE A 204 4.83 -2.36 2.18
C ILE A 204 6.16 -2.57 2.91
N VAL A 205 6.90 -1.49 3.13
CA VAL A 205 8.17 -1.52 3.84
C VAL A 205 8.09 -0.62 5.05
N ILE A 206 8.30 -1.21 6.23
CA ILE A 206 8.25 -0.51 7.51
C ILE A 206 9.66 -0.41 8.04
N HIS A 207 10.15 0.81 8.20
CA HIS A 207 11.47 1.11 8.73
C HIS A 207 11.35 1.43 10.22
N PHE A 208 11.93 0.61 11.05
CA PHE A 208 12.00 0.86 12.48
C PHE A 208 13.12 1.85 12.80
N LYS A 209 12.94 2.61 13.86
CA LYS A 209 13.99 3.48 14.37
C LYS A 209 15.16 2.65 14.87
N SER A 210 16.36 3.16 14.67
CA SER A 210 17.56 2.57 15.26
C SER A 210 17.76 3.08 16.68
N ASP A 211 18.25 2.22 17.56
CA ASP A 211 18.66 2.63 18.88
C ASP A 211 19.92 3.52 18.81
N GLY A 212 19.93 4.62 19.56
CA GLY A 212 21.02 5.58 19.55
C GLY A 212 22.31 5.11 20.23
N HIS A 213 22.33 3.92 20.86
CA HIS A 213 23.48 3.39 21.58
C HIS A 213 24.18 2.30 20.79
N TYR A 214 25.45 2.51 20.47
CA TYR A 214 26.21 1.66 19.56
C TYR A 214 27.48 1.10 20.17
N ILE A 215 27.44 -0.17 20.50
CA ILE A 215 28.64 -0.97 20.75
C ILE A 215 29.34 -1.39 19.44
N PHE A 216 28.69 -1.21 18.28
CA PHE A 216 29.21 -1.51 16.94
C PHE A 216 29.70 -0.24 16.24
N ASN A 217 30.44 0.60 16.90
CA ASN A 217 30.68 2.02 16.60
C ASN A 217 31.50 2.33 15.32
N GLU A 218 32.14 1.35 14.69
CA GLU A 218 33.04 1.62 13.55
C GLU A 218 32.30 1.96 12.23
N ASN A 219 30.97 1.74 12.17
CA ASN A 219 30.15 1.97 10.98
C ASN A 219 28.86 2.76 11.27
N LYS A 220 28.97 3.89 11.99
CA LYS A 220 27.81 4.72 12.40
C LYS A 220 26.85 5.09 11.27
N GLU A 221 27.37 5.28 10.05
CA GLU A 221 26.57 5.68 8.88
C GLU A 221 25.70 4.55 8.30
N ASN A 222 25.95 3.29 8.66
CA ASN A 222 25.29 2.12 8.07
C ASN A 222 24.31 1.39 8.99
N LEU A 223 24.20 1.78 10.27
CA LEU A 223 23.26 1.18 11.20
C LEU A 223 21.88 1.82 11.08
N LYS A 224 21.16 1.44 10.02
CA LYS A 224 19.74 1.70 9.91
C LYS A 224 18.99 0.80 10.90
N GLY A 225 17.75 1.18 11.27
CA GLY A 225 16.88 0.30 12.04
C GLY A 225 16.53 -0.99 11.28
N ASN A 226 15.95 -1.94 11.98
CA ASN A 226 15.39 -3.12 11.32
C ASN A 226 14.33 -2.72 10.29
N THR A 227 14.10 -3.58 9.32
CA THR A 227 13.11 -3.31 8.25
C THR A 227 12.18 -4.51 8.11
N LEU A 228 10.88 -4.27 8.19
CA LEU A 228 9.86 -5.27 7.90
C LEU A 228 9.32 -5.05 6.50
N ILE A 229 9.45 -6.04 5.64
CA ILE A 229 8.98 -6.03 4.26
C ILE A 229 7.77 -6.97 4.15
N ILE A 230 6.65 -6.46 3.71
CA ILE A 230 5.42 -7.20 3.45
C ILE A 230 5.20 -7.16 1.94
N SER A 231 5.47 -8.29 1.29
CA SER A 231 5.38 -8.44 -0.17
C SER A 231 4.00 -8.96 -0.56
N LEU A 232 3.33 -8.26 -1.49
CA LEU A 232 2.04 -8.64 -2.06
C LEU A 232 2.18 -9.12 -3.51
N HIS A 233 3.27 -8.76 -4.17
CA HIS A 233 3.63 -9.19 -5.52
C HIS A 233 5.14 -8.97 -5.74
N PRO A 234 5.90 -9.83 -6.46
CA PRO A 234 5.44 -11.03 -7.19
C PRO A 234 5.13 -12.24 -6.30
N THR A 235 5.75 -12.34 -5.14
CA THR A 235 5.56 -13.44 -4.19
C THR A 235 5.00 -12.89 -2.89
N GLU A 236 3.91 -13.46 -2.42
CA GLU A 236 3.30 -13.06 -1.15
C GLU A 236 4.10 -13.58 0.03
N GLY A 237 4.43 -12.71 0.98
CA GLY A 237 5.20 -13.09 2.16
C GLY A 237 5.63 -11.92 3.03
N ILE A 238 6.26 -12.26 4.15
CA ILE A 238 6.78 -11.29 5.12
C ILE A 238 8.25 -11.58 5.36
N SER A 239 9.09 -10.54 5.37
CA SER A 239 10.52 -10.63 5.66
C SER A 239 10.93 -9.54 6.65
N LEU A 240 11.51 -9.95 7.78
CA LEU A 240 12.12 -9.04 8.74
C LEU A 240 13.64 -9.05 8.53
N GLN A 241 14.21 -7.90 8.20
CA GLN A 241 15.65 -7.72 8.11
C GLN A 241 16.25 -7.58 9.51
N VAL A 242 17.10 -8.52 9.90
CA VAL A 242 17.76 -8.55 11.19
C VAL A 242 19.27 -8.46 11.03
N PHE A 243 19.96 -7.93 12.03
CA PHE A 243 21.41 -7.84 11.99
C PHE A 243 22.03 -9.09 12.61
N THR A 244 23.02 -9.65 11.91
CA THR A 244 23.78 -10.83 12.33
C THR A 244 25.28 -10.59 12.17
N LYS A 245 26.11 -11.42 12.82
CA LYS A 245 27.55 -11.43 12.62
C LYS A 245 27.89 -12.38 11.44
N PRO A 246 28.72 -11.96 10.47
CA PRO A 246 29.23 -12.84 9.43
C PRO A 246 30.06 -13.99 10.01
N HIS A 247 29.94 -15.19 9.44
CA HIS A 247 30.74 -16.35 9.82
C HIS A 247 32.23 -16.13 9.48
N GLY A 248 33.15 -16.64 10.36
CA GLY A 248 34.58 -16.69 10.08
C GLY A 248 35.35 -15.37 10.16
N VAL A 249 34.75 -14.31 10.67
CA VAL A 249 35.41 -13.01 10.84
C VAL A 249 35.54 -12.68 12.31
N ASP A 250 36.79 -12.56 12.82
CA ASP A 250 37.11 -12.21 14.21
C ASP A 250 36.93 -10.71 14.53
N LYS A 251 36.45 -9.92 13.56
CA LYS A 251 36.19 -8.49 13.79
C LYS A 251 34.84 -8.32 14.49
N HIS A 252 34.88 -7.95 15.75
CA HIS A 252 33.68 -7.75 16.61
C HIS A 252 32.73 -6.66 16.13
N SER A 253 33.15 -5.79 15.22
CA SER A 253 32.42 -4.62 14.75
C SER A 253 31.68 -4.84 13.42
N ILE A 254 31.84 -5.98 12.73
CA ILE A 254 31.20 -6.22 11.45
C ILE A 254 29.84 -6.87 11.68
N ILE A 255 28.79 -6.20 11.20
CA ILE A 255 27.43 -6.73 11.15
C ILE A 255 26.93 -6.72 9.71
N ARG A 256 26.02 -7.62 9.40
CA ARG A 256 25.29 -7.66 8.12
C ARG A 256 23.79 -7.76 8.38
N SER A 257 23.00 -7.33 7.41
CA SER A 257 21.56 -7.52 7.43
C SER A 257 21.21 -8.83 6.74
N ASP A 258 20.48 -9.69 7.44
CA ASP A 258 20.00 -10.97 6.94
C ASP A 258 18.47 -11.05 7.04
N PRO A 259 17.77 -11.60 6.03
CA PRO A 259 16.32 -11.73 6.07
C PRO A 259 15.90 -12.94 6.91
N MET A 260 14.94 -12.73 7.82
CA MET A 260 14.07 -13.78 8.36
C MET A 260 12.78 -13.75 7.60
N SER A 261 12.51 -14.75 6.76
CA SER A 261 11.37 -14.73 5.83
C SER A 261 10.34 -15.77 6.18
N LEU A 262 9.07 -15.37 6.09
CA LEU A 262 7.91 -16.23 6.10
C LEU A 262 7.26 -16.16 4.71
N ASP A 263 7.37 -17.26 3.95
CA ASP A 263 6.76 -17.43 2.63
C ASP A 263 5.44 -18.19 2.84
N PHE A 264 4.32 -17.53 2.62
CA PHE A 264 3.00 -18.12 2.88
C PHE A 264 2.71 -19.30 1.95
N ILE A 265 3.12 -19.22 0.70
CA ILE A 265 2.90 -20.29 -0.28
C ILE A 265 3.63 -21.56 0.15
N LYS A 266 4.91 -21.44 0.51
CA LYS A 266 5.73 -22.60 0.93
C LYS A 266 5.33 -23.12 2.29
N THR A 267 5.01 -22.24 3.24
CA THR A 267 4.73 -22.61 4.63
C THR A 267 3.39 -23.30 4.76
N GLN A 268 2.38 -22.85 4.04
CA GLN A 268 1.01 -23.40 4.15
C GLN A 268 0.75 -24.56 3.19
N LYS A 269 1.68 -24.90 2.29
CA LYS A 269 1.51 -25.94 1.24
C LYS A 269 0.21 -25.76 0.43
N LEU A 270 -0.25 -24.52 0.27
CA LEU A 270 -1.47 -24.21 -0.45
C LEU A 270 -1.21 -24.37 -1.95
N LEU A 271 -1.78 -25.41 -2.54
CA LEU A 271 -1.71 -25.66 -3.98
C LEU A 271 -2.59 -24.70 -4.80
N ASN A 272 -3.62 -24.11 -4.16
CA ASN A 272 -4.54 -23.17 -4.80
C ASN A 272 -4.87 -22.03 -3.82
N ILE A 273 -4.18 -20.90 -3.92
CA ILE A 273 -4.59 -19.67 -3.25
C ILE A 273 -5.66 -19.02 -4.13
N PRO A 274 -6.87 -18.74 -3.60
CA PRO A 274 -7.89 -18.02 -4.35
C PRO A 274 -7.35 -16.66 -4.81
N SER A 275 -7.73 -16.23 -6.00
CA SER A 275 -7.45 -14.85 -6.41
C SER A 275 -8.18 -13.88 -5.48
N GLY A 276 -7.69 -12.62 -5.37
CA GLY A 276 -8.36 -11.62 -4.54
C GLY A 276 -9.86 -11.47 -4.87
N TYR A 277 -10.23 -11.53 -6.13
CA TYR A 277 -11.64 -11.51 -6.54
C TYR A 277 -12.42 -12.75 -6.09
N GLN A 278 -11.83 -13.93 -6.15
CA GLN A 278 -12.51 -15.16 -5.68
C GLN A 278 -12.80 -15.08 -4.18
N SER A 279 -11.83 -14.62 -3.39
CA SER A 279 -12.02 -14.43 -1.94
C SER A 279 -13.15 -13.45 -1.66
N LEU A 280 -13.15 -12.27 -2.32
CA LEU A 280 -14.21 -11.26 -2.15
C LEU A 280 -15.59 -11.77 -2.58
N LEU A 281 -15.70 -12.54 -3.67
CA LEU A 281 -16.97 -13.14 -4.08
C LEU A 281 -17.49 -14.15 -3.05
N MET A 282 -16.61 -14.95 -2.45
CA MET A 282 -16.99 -15.84 -1.37
C MET A 282 -17.47 -15.09 -0.13
N ASP A 283 -16.82 -13.97 0.21
CA ASP A 283 -17.25 -13.10 1.30
C ASP A 283 -18.63 -12.49 1.05
N ILE A 284 -18.94 -12.08 -0.19
CA ILE A 284 -20.28 -11.61 -0.56
C ILE A 284 -21.32 -12.71 -0.34
N LEU A 285 -21.05 -13.95 -0.78
CA LEU A 285 -21.96 -15.08 -0.61
C LEU A 285 -22.21 -15.43 0.86
N ASN A 286 -21.21 -15.20 1.72
CA ASN A 286 -21.29 -15.44 3.16
C ASN A 286 -21.82 -14.22 3.95
N GLY A 287 -22.11 -13.10 3.30
CA GLY A 287 -22.55 -11.87 3.95
C GLY A 287 -21.48 -11.16 4.78
N ASN A 288 -20.20 -11.47 4.54
CA ASN A 288 -19.06 -10.86 5.23
C ASN A 288 -18.61 -9.58 4.51
N GLN A 289 -18.70 -8.44 5.19
CA GLN A 289 -18.32 -7.14 4.65
C GLN A 289 -16.99 -6.59 5.18
N SER A 290 -16.23 -7.32 5.97
CA SER A 290 -15.03 -6.85 6.66
C SER A 290 -13.91 -6.36 5.72
N LEU A 291 -13.88 -6.86 4.48
CA LEU A 291 -12.92 -6.50 3.44
C LEU A 291 -13.49 -5.55 2.36
N PHE A 292 -14.68 -4.99 2.58
CA PHE A 292 -15.32 -4.07 1.64
C PHE A 292 -15.33 -2.66 2.21
N LEU A 293 -15.18 -1.68 1.33
CA LEU A 293 -15.21 -0.29 1.72
C LEU A 293 -16.62 0.12 2.15
N CYS A 294 -16.69 1.01 3.13
CA CYS A 294 -17.93 1.69 3.46
C CYS A 294 -18.07 3.02 2.70
N ARG A 295 -19.22 3.65 2.89
CA ARG A 295 -19.51 4.95 2.25
C ARG A 295 -18.53 6.05 2.66
N GLU A 296 -18.15 6.04 3.92
CA GLU A 296 -17.30 7.06 4.54
C GLU A 296 -15.84 6.98 4.07
N GLU A 297 -15.39 5.80 3.64
CA GLU A 297 -14.06 5.60 3.05
C GLU A 297 -13.97 6.15 1.61
#